data_2b2d4dc796abe42cfbeb6b1f3820270a
#
_entry.id   2b2d4dc796abe42cfbeb6b1f3820270a
#
_cell.length_a   1.000
_cell.length_b   1.000
_cell.length_c   1.000
_cell.angle_alpha   90.00
_cell.angle_beta   90.00
_cell.angle_gamma   90.00
#
_symmetry.space_group_name_H-M   'P 1'
#
loop_
_entity.id
_entity.type
_entity.pdbx_description
1 polymer ?
#
loop_
_entity_poly.entity_id
_entity_poly.type
_entity_poly.pdbx_seq_one_letter_code
_entity_poly.pdbx_strand_id
1 'polypeptide(L)'
;MPHRLAPLFEGFTDVQADIDSRPADTADHAAETSRTVASYHPRRLALTVSDVITETVSSATFRLRRPDGADLPPFLAGQYVGVFAGNTNRPYALSSSPASPGHWDLTVRRVPGGRISNHLIDTLSVGDTLTTTGPMGTFHHNPLFHGDDLVFLAGGSGVVPAMSMIRDIVDHGLDRRFHLLYGSRTPDDVIFHKELDAIAANHPGIRVHHVMAEPGNGWAGPTGLLTAALIKTLAGPLDGRMVYVCGPQALYPYALWQLEELGHPRRRIRFEANGAPADPTRQAHWPADADPDSEVTVTAGGTSFRTRRGRPLLDALEDQGVRPEAACRSGECGLCRVRVLKGTVHTAEEAHLRMSDEQFGYTHSCVAYPVTDLDLDI
;
A
#
# COMPACT_ATOMS: atom_id res chain seq x y z
N MET A 1 17.57 16.68 28.05
CA MET A 1 18.73 16.15 28.83
C MET A 1 19.76 15.68 27.84
N PRO A 2 21.05 16.07 27.90
CA PRO A 2 22.06 15.52 27.03
C PRO A 2 22.17 14.02 27.28
N HIS A 3 22.33 13.27 26.21
CA HIS A 3 22.43 11.80 26.29
C HIS A 3 23.65 11.41 27.14
N ARG A 4 23.51 10.52 28.11
CA ARG A 4 24.57 10.14 29.07
C ARG A 4 25.86 9.63 28.44
N LEU A 5 25.82 9.22 27.17
CA LEU A 5 26.97 8.74 26.40
C LEU A 5 27.69 9.84 25.61
N ALA A 6 27.07 11.00 25.42
CA ALA A 6 27.65 12.08 24.61
C ALA A 6 29.04 12.55 25.11
N PRO A 7 29.30 12.69 26.43
CA PRO A 7 30.62 13.07 26.95
C PRO A 7 31.73 12.03 26.74
N LEU A 8 31.38 10.81 26.28
CA LEU A 8 32.37 9.75 26.03
C LEU A 8 32.98 9.81 24.61
N PHE A 9 32.45 10.67 23.74
CA PHE A 9 33.00 10.86 22.40
C PHE A 9 34.14 11.87 22.44
N GLU A 10 35.30 11.52 21.84
CA GLU A 10 36.42 12.40 21.67
C GLU A 10 36.01 13.67 20.89
N GLY A 11 36.40 14.84 21.36
CA GLY A 11 35.98 16.12 20.77
C GLY A 11 34.58 16.61 21.13
N PHE A 12 33.81 15.86 21.93
CA PHE A 12 32.46 16.29 22.32
C PHE A 12 32.43 17.67 22.97
N THR A 13 33.39 17.96 23.86
CA THR A 13 33.48 19.24 24.57
C THR A 13 33.71 20.41 23.61
N ASP A 14 34.52 20.21 22.58
CA ASP A 14 34.87 21.25 21.60
C ASP A 14 33.64 21.51 20.68
N VAL A 15 32.93 20.45 20.24
CA VAL A 15 31.70 20.57 19.47
C VAL A 15 30.60 21.22 20.28
N GLN A 16 30.46 20.86 21.57
CA GLN A 16 29.49 21.50 22.46
C GLN A 16 29.79 23.00 22.66
N ALA A 17 31.06 23.33 22.87
CA ALA A 17 31.49 24.75 23.01
C ALA A 17 31.23 25.54 21.72
N ASP A 18 31.48 24.94 20.55
CA ASP A 18 31.17 25.55 19.25
C ASP A 18 29.66 25.81 19.10
N ILE A 19 28.82 24.82 19.44
CA ILE A 19 27.37 24.96 19.42
C ILE A 19 26.90 26.07 20.38
N ASP A 20 27.40 26.07 21.60
CA ASP A 20 27.01 27.04 22.64
C ASP A 20 27.46 28.46 22.31
N SER A 21 28.53 28.61 21.51
CA SER A 21 29.04 29.90 21.06
C SER A 21 28.26 30.53 19.92
N ARG A 22 27.43 29.76 19.23
CA ARG A 22 26.64 30.23 18.09
C ARG A 22 25.48 31.11 18.59
N PRO A 23 25.16 32.22 17.91
CA PRO A 23 23.96 32.98 18.22
C PRO A 23 22.74 32.05 18.16
N ALA A 24 21.84 32.19 19.13
CA ALA A 24 20.57 31.45 19.06
C ALA A 24 19.88 31.81 17.74
N ASP A 25 19.67 30.81 16.90
CA ASP A 25 18.87 30.97 15.69
C ASP A 25 17.43 31.23 16.12
N THR A 26 16.98 32.47 15.96
CA THR A 26 15.62 32.90 16.31
C THR A 26 14.62 32.60 15.19
N ALA A 27 15.07 32.07 14.05
CA ALA A 27 14.17 31.66 12.98
C ALA A 27 13.38 30.42 13.42
N ASP A 28 12.07 30.46 13.20
CA ASP A 28 11.19 29.31 13.50
C ASP A 28 11.30 28.24 12.42
N HIS A 29 12.48 27.63 12.28
CA HIS A 29 12.74 26.54 11.33
C HIS A 29 11.88 25.32 11.60
N ALA A 30 11.49 25.08 12.84
CA ALA A 30 10.59 23.97 13.18
C ALA A 30 9.20 24.19 12.60
N ALA A 31 8.67 25.42 12.66
CA ALA A 31 7.38 25.74 12.07
C ALA A 31 7.45 25.75 10.53
N GLU A 32 8.54 26.21 9.93
CA GLU A 32 8.74 26.17 8.48
C GLU A 32 8.85 24.72 7.97
N THR A 33 9.67 23.90 8.63
CA THR A 33 9.78 22.47 8.32
C THR A 33 8.44 21.76 8.48
N SER A 34 7.70 22.04 9.56
CA SER A 34 6.38 21.44 9.79
C SER A 34 5.37 21.86 8.72
N ARG A 35 5.39 23.11 8.26
CA ARG A 35 4.54 23.59 7.16
C ARG A 35 4.89 22.91 5.85
N THR A 36 6.18 22.79 5.54
CA THR A 36 6.67 22.10 4.35
C THR A 36 6.25 20.62 4.37
N VAL A 37 6.49 19.91 5.48
CA VAL A 37 6.04 18.51 5.64
C VAL A 37 4.53 18.40 5.48
N ALA A 38 3.76 19.28 6.09
CA ALA A 38 2.29 19.27 5.98
C ALA A 38 1.79 19.57 4.55
N SER A 39 2.55 20.31 3.74
CA SER A 39 2.18 20.56 2.34
C SER A 39 2.38 19.34 1.44
N TYR A 40 3.43 18.54 1.70
CA TYR A 40 3.71 17.32 0.95
C TYR A 40 2.95 16.09 1.49
N HIS A 41 2.75 16.02 2.79
CA HIS A 41 2.13 14.90 3.49
C HIS A 41 1.00 15.35 4.41
N PRO A 42 -0.07 15.97 3.88
CA PRO A 42 -1.18 16.43 4.69
C PRO A 42 -1.88 15.21 5.35
N ARG A 43 -2.20 15.35 6.64
CA ARG A 43 -2.92 14.30 7.37
C ARG A 43 -4.32 14.07 6.84
N ARG A 44 -4.97 15.12 6.36
CA ARG A 44 -6.33 15.11 5.81
C ARG A 44 -6.43 16.14 4.69
N LEU A 45 -7.03 15.69 3.59
CA LEU A 45 -7.39 16.52 2.44
C LEU A 45 -8.87 16.26 2.13
N ALA A 46 -9.65 17.32 2.04
CA ALA A 46 -11.00 17.27 1.49
C ALA A 46 -10.92 17.57 -0.01
N LEU A 47 -11.26 16.60 -0.83
CA LEU A 47 -11.17 16.67 -2.28
C LEU A 47 -12.55 16.52 -2.91
N THR A 48 -12.81 17.24 -4.00
CA THR A 48 -14.05 17.13 -4.76
C THR A 48 -13.92 16.12 -5.88
N VAL A 49 -14.90 15.26 -6.05
CA VAL A 49 -15.03 14.36 -7.20
C VAL A 49 -15.41 15.21 -8.42
N SER A 50 -14.49 15.35 -9.38
CA SER A 50 -14.78 16.09 -10.61
C SER A 50 -15.33 15.20 -11.73
N ASP A 51 -14.99 13.91 -11.72
CA ASP A 51 -15.41 12.95 -12.75
C ASP A 51 -15.57 11.56 -12.11
N VAL A 52 -16.50 10.77 -12.67
CA VAL A 52 -16.66 9.34 -12.36
C VAL A 52 -16.60 8.57 -13.67
N ILE A 53 -15.59 7.74 -13.84
CA ILE A 53 -15.33 6.98 -15.07
C ILE A 53 -15.61 5.50 -14.78
N THR A 54 -16.56 4.90 -15.49
CA THR A 54 -16.80 3.45 -15.40
C THR A 54 -15.72 2.70 -16.14
N GLU A 55 -14.95 1.88 -15.42
CA GLU A 55 -13.90 1.05 -15.99
C GLU A 55 -14.44 -0.32 -16.42
N THR A 56 -15.17 -0.97 -15.52
CA THR A 56 -15.82 -2.27 -15.72
C THR A 56 -17.15 -2.30 -14.97
N VAL A 57 -17.91 -3.37 -15.06
CA VAL A 57 -19.16 -3.57 -14.27
C VAL A 57 -18.90 -3.47 -12.75
N SER A 58 -17.67 -3.80 -12.31
CA SER A 58 -17.30 -3.85 -10.90
C SER A 58 -16.30 -2.76 -10.48
N SER A 59 -15.90 -1.87 -11.38
CA SER A 59 -14.81 -0.93 -11.10
C SER A 59 -15.11 0.45 -11.69
N ALA A 60 -14.76 1.50 -10.93
CA ALA A 60 -14.85 2.89 -11.36
C ALA A 60 -13.62 3.69 -10.94
N THR A 61 -13.27 4.69 -11.73
CA THR A 61 -12.25 5.69 -11.42
C THR A 61 -12.93 7.00 -11.02
N PHE A 62 -12.58 7.50 -9.84
CA PHE A 62 -13.02 8.78 -9.30
C PHE A 62 -11.87 9.78 -9.46
N ARG A 63 -12.08 10.82 -10.25
CA ARG A 63 -11.12 11.91 -10.39
C ARG A 63 -11.33 12.93 -9.28
N LEU A 64 -10.30 13.17 -8.52
CA LEU A 64 -10.32 14.04 -7.34
C LEU A 64 -9.51 15.31 -7.60
N ARG A 65 -10.06 16.46 -7.22
CA ARG A 65 -9.42 17.77 -7.33
C ARG A 65 -9.55 18.54 -6.03
N ARG A 66 -8.67 19.48 -5.80
CA ARG A 66 -8.85 20.45 -4.72
C ARG A 66 -10.02 21.38 -5.04
N PRO A 67 -10.86 21.72 -4.04
CA PRO A 67 -11.98 22.66 -4.24
C PRO A 67 -11.54 24.06 -4.70
N ASP A 68 -10.33 24.47 -4.29
CA ASP A 68 -9.73 25.77 -4.64
C ASP A 68 -9.00 25.79 -6.00
N GLY A 69 -8.98 24.64 -6.69
CA GLY A 69 -8.30 24.48 -7.99
C GLY A 69 -6.78 24.46 -7.92
N ALA A 70 -6.18 24.51 -6.73
CA ALA A 70 -4.74 24.41 -6.57
C ALA A 70 -4.22 22.99 -6.85
N ASP A 71 -2.92 22.87 -7.10
CA ASP A 71 -2.27 21.60 -7.28
C ASP A 71 -2.36 20.71 -6.04
N LEU A 72 -2.45 19.42 -6.27
CA LEU A 72 -2.40 18.40 -5.25
C LEU A 72 -0.95 18.13 -4.81
N PRO A 73 -0.74 17.62 -3.58
CA PRO A 73 0.58 17.20 -3.17
C PRO A 73 1.21 16.25 -4.19
N PRO A 74 2.50 16.42 -4.51
CA PRO A 74 3.19 15.53 -5.44
C PRO A 74 3.28 14.11 -4.86
N PHE A 75 3.32 13.12 -5.73
CA PHE A 75 3.46 11.72 -5.35
C PHE A 75 4.39 10.98 -6.31
N LEU A 76 4.83 9.79 -5.92
CA LEU A 76 5.58 8.87 -6.76
C LEU A 76 4.63 7.81 -7.32
N ALA A 77 4.76 7.50 -8.61
CA ALA A 77 3.92 6.50 -9.27
C ALA A 77 3.96 5.15 -8.54
N GLY A 78 2.79 4.65 -8.15
CA GLY A 78 2.61 3.46 -7.31
C GLY A 78 2.26 3.76 -5.85
N GLN A 79 2.35 5.01 -5.40
CA GLN A 79 1.89 5.39 -4.05
C GLN A 79 0.36 5.37 -3.93
N TYR A 80 -0.11 5.26 -2.70
CA TYR A 80 -1.53 5.24 -2.32
C TYR A 80 -1.90 6.42 -1.42
N VAL A 81 -3.19 6.66 -1.29
CA VAL A 81 -3.79 7.52 -0.28
C VAL A 81 -4.74 6.72 0.60
N GLY A 82 -4.86 7.07 1.87
CA GLY A 82 -5.90 6.55 2.75
C GLY A 82 -7.21 7.27 2.46
N VAL A 83 -8.26 6.56 2.10
CA VAL A 83 -9.61 7.09 1.88
C VAL A 83 -10.47 6.86 3.10
N PHE A 84 -11.10 7.90 3.62
CA PHE A 84 -11.94 7.85 4.81
C PHE A 84 -13.42 7.71 4.42
N ALA A 85 -14.09 6.75 5.07
CA ALA A 85 -15.53 6.64 5.05
C ALA A 85 -16.04 6.41 6.49
N GLY A 86 -16.73 7.40 7.04
CA GLY A 86 -17.09 7.41 8.45
C GLY A 86 -15.84 7.35 9.36
N ASN A 87 -15.78 6.32 10.16
CA ASN A 87 -14.77 6.17 11.21
C ASN A 87 -13.60 5.24 10.84
N THR A 88 -13.51 4.79 9.60
CA THR A 88 -12.46 3.90 9.13
C THR A 88 -11.87 4.42 7.82
N ASN A 89 -10.70 3.91 7.45
CA ASN A 89 -10.07 4.21 6.18
C ASN A 89 -9.63 2.93 5.47
N ARG A 90 -9.38 3.04 4.15
CA ARG A 90 -8.69 2.01 3.37
C ARG A 90 -7.69 2.68 2.41
N PRO A 91 -6.53 2.05 2.18
CA PRO A 91 -5.57 2.51 1.19
C PRO A 91 -6.11 2.24 -0.22
N TYR A 92 -5.90 3.20 -1.11
CA TYR A 92 -6.14 3.06 -2.54
C TYR A 92 -4.97 3.66 -3.30
N ALA A 93 -4.33 2.87 -4.14
CA ALA A 93 -3.29 3.36 -5.02
C ALA A 93 -3.87 4.41 -5.98
N LEU A 94 -3.05 5.41 -6.29
CA LEU A 94 -3.38 6.39 -7.31
C LEU A 94 -3.12 5.78 -8.69
N SER A 95 -4.04 5.95 -9.63
CA SER A 95 -3.88 5.52 -11.02
C SER A 95 -3.44 6.65 -11.95
N SER A 96 -3.56 7.91 -11.52
CA SER A 96 -3.08 9.07 -12.29
C SER A 96 -1.55 9.08 -12.42
N SER A 97 -1.08 9.88 -13.39
CA SER A 97 0.34 10.20 -13.51
C SER A 97 0.76 11.27 -12.50
N PRO A 98 1.96 11.15 -11.88
CA PRO A 98 2.55 12.24 -11.11
C PRO A 98 2.77 13.54 -11.92
N ALA A 99 2.87 13.44 -13.24
CA ALA A 99 2.98 14.60 -14.14
C ALA A 99 1.72 15.48 -14.18
N SER A 100 0.60 15.01 -13.60
CA SER A 100 -0.69 15.70 -13.61
C SER A 100 -1.06 16.25 -12.24
N PRO A 101 -0.45 17.36 -11.74
CA PRO A 101 -0.62 17.84 -10.36
C PRO A 101 -2.04 18.32 -10.05
N GLY A 102 -2.83 18.66 -11.06
CA GLY A 102 -4.19 19.21 -10.89
C GLY A 102 -5.26 18.18 -10.50
N HIS A 103 -4.97 16.89 -10.48
CA HIS A 103 -5.92 15.84 -10.07
C HIS A 103 -5.25 14.54 -9.63
N TRP A 104 -5.94 13.77 -8.81
CA TRP A 104 -5.66 12.37 -8.55
C TRP A 104 -6.79 11.50 -9.09
N ASP A 105 -6.45 10.39 -9.74
CA ASP A 105 -7.41 9.36 -10.13
C ASP A 105 -7.35 8.21 -9.13
N LEU A 106 -8.49 7.90 -8.54
CA LEU A 106 -8.68 6.84 -7.57
C LEU A 106 -9.52 5.73 -8.20
N THR A 107 -8.88 4.65 -8.62
CA THR A 107 -9.57 3.53 -9.25
C THR A 107 -9.93 2.47 -8.21
N VAL A 108 -11.22 2.24 -8.06
CA VAL A 108 -11.80 1.38 -7.04
C VAL A 108 -12.51 0.21 -7.70
N ARG A 109 -12.23 -1.01 -7.20
CA ARG A 109 -12.98 -2.22 -7.54
C ARG A 109 -13.89 -2.59 -6.37
N ARG A 110 -15.11 -2.98 -6.68
CA ARG A 110 -16.07 -3.52 -5.72
C ARG A 110 -15.54 -4.81 -5.10
N VAL A 111 -15.49 -4.85 -3.78
CA VAL A 111 -15.11 -6.05 -3.03
C VAL A 111 -16.37 -6.62 -2.37
N PRO A 112 -16.67 -7.92 -2.53
CA PRO A 112 -17.80 -8.53 -1.83
C PRO A 112 -17.73 -8.28 -0.32
N GLY A 113 -18.79 -7.68 0.26
CA GLY A 113 -18.81 -7.31 1.69
C GLY A 113 -17.92 -6.12 2.08
N GLY A 114 -17.22 -5.50 1.14
CA GLY A 114 -16.31 -4.37 1.40
C GLY A 114 -17.08 -3.09 1.76
N ARG A 115 -16.83 -2.55 2.95
CA ARG A 115 -17.55 -1.34 3.44
C ARG A 115 -17.23 -0.09 2.61
N ILE A 116 -15.95 0.19 2.37
CA ILE A 116 -15.53 1.43 1.68
C ILE A 116 -15.69 1.27 0.18
N SER A 117 -15.20 0.20 -0.44
CA SER A 117 -15.28 0.03 -1.90
C SER A 117 -16.73 0.06 -2.40
N ASN A 118 -17.65 -0.61 -1.68
CA ASN A 118 -19.07 -0.59 -2.05
C ASN A 118 -19.67 0.78 -1.84
N HIS A 119 -19.41 1.43 -0.70
CA HIS A 119 -19.87 2.80 -0.45
C HIS A 119 -19.39 3.75 -1.56
N LEU A 120 -18.11 3.75 -1.93
CA LEU A 120 -17.61 4.62 -2.99
C LEU A 120 -18.32 4.38 -4.32
N ILE A 121 -18.45 3.12 -4.74
CA ILE A 121 -19.07 2.77 -6.03
C ILE A 121 -20.58 3.03 -6.04
N ASP A 122 -21.27 2.84 -4.90
CA ASP A 122 -22.73 2.95 -4.84
C ASP A 122 -23.21 4.38 -4.61
N THR A 123 -22.41 5.23 -3.95
CA THR A 123 -22.92 6.53 -3.46
C THR A 123 -22.14 7.73 -3.97
N LEU A 124 -20.84 7.58 -4.33
CA LEU A 124 -20.01 8.73 -4.68
C LEU A 124 -20.31 9.23 -6.09
N SER A 125 -20.60 10.52 -6.20
CA SER A 125 -21.01 11.19 -7.43
C SER A 125 -20.17 12.44 -7.68
N VAL A 126 -20.21 12.97 -8.90
CA VAL A 126 -19.58 14.24 -9.24
C VAL A 126 -20.15 15.37 -8.36
N GLY A 127 -19.26 16.15 -7.78
CA GLY A 127 -19.55 17.22 -6.81
C GLY A 127 -19.43 16.80 -5.35
N ASP A 128 -19.40 15.50 -5.05
CA ASP A 128 -19.22 15.02 -3.68
C ASP A 128 -17.81 15.29 -3.15
N THR A 129 -17.69 15.36 -1.82
CA THR A 129 -16.42 15.53 -1.13
C THR A 129 -15.93 14.21 -0.58
N LEU A 130 -14.70 13.87 -0.89
CA LEU A 130 -14.00 12.70 -0.36
C LEU A 130 -12.82 13.16 0.51
N THR A 131 -12.70 12.60 1.72
CA THR A 131 -11.56 12.87 2.59
C THR A 131 -10.48 11.82 2.39
N THR A 132 -9.23 12.28 2.14
CA THR A 132 -8.07 11.41 1.96
C THR A 132 -6.93 11.82 2.87
N THR A 133 -5.91 10.96 3.00
CA THR A 133 -4.58 11.39 3.45
C THR A 133 -3.81 12.02 2.28
N GLY A 134 -2.63 12.57 2.55
CA GLY A 134 -1.60 12.76 1.53
C GLY A 134 -1.07 11.41 1.00
N PRO A 135 -0.25 11.45 -0.08
CA PRO A 135 0.34 10.26 -0.66
C PRO A 135 1.31 9.56 0.30
N MET A 136 1.28 8.23 0.29
CA MET A 136 2.11 7.37 1.14
C MET A 136 2.50 6.08 0.39
N GLY A 137 3.39 5.31 0.99
CA GLY A 137 3.81 4.00 0.50
C GLY A 137 5.19 4.01 -0.15
N THR A 138 5.82 2.84 -0.14
CA THR A 138 7.17 2.61 -0.68
C THR A 138 7.16 1.80 -1.97
N PHE A 139 5.97 1.45 -2.46
CA PHE A 139 5.78 0.67 -3.68
C PHE A 139 5.86 1.55 -4.93
N HIS A 140 7.04 2.13 -5.15
CA HIS A 140 7.34 2.98 -6.30
C HIS A 140 8.70 2.61 -6.89
N HIS A 141 8.99 3.08 -8.10
CA HIS A 141 10.29 2.90 -8.70
C HIS A 141 11.35 3.72 -7.94
N ASN A 142 12.48 3.06 -7.63
CA ASN A 142 13.65 3.73 -7.09
C ASN A 142 14.80 3.61 -8.12
N PRO A 143 15.20 4.72 -8.77
CA PRO A 143 16.19 4.69 -9.84
C PRO A 143 17.57 4.23 -9.39
N LEU A 144 17.88 4.32 -8.10
CA LEU A 144 19.18 3.89 -7.55
C LEU A 144 19.31 2.36 -7.46
N PHE A 145 18.19 1.62 -7.35
CA PHE A 145 18.24 0.18 -7.02
C PHE A 145 17.46 -0.69 -7.99
N HIS A 146 16.44 -0.16 -8.68
CA HIS A 146 15.50 -0.99 -9.43
C HIS A 146 15.89 -1.18 -10.90
N GLY A 147 16.73 -0.26 -11.46
CA GLY A 147 17.04 -0.24 -12.90
C GLY A 147 15.84 0.20 -13.73
N ASP A 148 16.00 0.18 -15.05
CA ASP A 148 15.01 0.71 -15.99
C ASP A 148 14.30 -0.37 -16.83
N ASP A 149 14.43 -1.64 -16.45
CA ASP A 149 13.71 -2.76 -17.07
C ASP A 149 12.89 -3.48 -16.00
N LEU A 150 11.60 -3.20 -15.98
CA LEU A 150 10.67 -3.60 -14.92
C LEU A 150 9.71 -4.66 -15.43
N VAL A 151 9.35 -5.59 -14.55
CA VAL A 151 8.23 -6.53 -14.76
C VAL A 151 7.19 -6.28 -13.69
N PHE A 152 5.93 -6.27 -14.07
CA PHE A 152 4.83 -6.10 -13.14
C PHE A 152 3.83 -7.25 -13.29
N LEU A 153 3.62 -7.99 -12.21
CA LEU A 153 2.60 -9.03 -12.12
C LEU A 153 1.37 -8.44 -11.42
N ALA A 154 0.34 -8.15 -12.20
CA ALA A 154 -0.90 -7.59 -11.69
C ALA A 154 -2.02 -8.63 -11.63
N GLY A 155 -2.85 -8.57 -10.59
CA GLY A 155 -4.09 -9.33 -10.48
C GLY A 155 -5.29 -8.41 -10.22
N GLY A 156 -6.28 -8.40 -11.13
CA GLY A 156 -7.49 -7.56 -10.97
C GLY A 156 -7.16 -6.09 -10.73
N SER A 157 -7.65 -5.50 -9.62
CA SER A 157 -7.35 -4.09 -9.27
C SER A 157 -5.89 -3.82 -8.89
N GLY A 158 -5.05 -4.84 -8.77
CA GLY A 158 -3.61 -4.65 -8.61
C GLY A 158 -2.92 -4.01 -9.82
N VAL A 159 -3.62 -3.83 -10.92
CA VAL A 159 -3.16 -3.05 -12.07
C VAL A 159 -3.08 -1.53 -11.78
N VAL A 160 -3.76 -1.04 -10.77
CA VAL A 160 -3.86 0.40 -10.48
C VAL A 160 -2.50 1.06 -10.26
N PRO A 161 -1.61 0.58 -9.37
CA PRO A 161 -0.27 1.14 -9.26
C PRO A 161 0.58 0.96 -10.52
N ALA A 162 0.40 -0.14 -11.29
CA ALA A 162 1.06 -0.31 -12.57
C ALA A 162 0.64 0.75 -13.58
N MET A 163 -0.65 1.10 -13.63
CA MET A 163 -1.17 2.14 -14.52
C MET A 163 -0.58 3.51 -14.21
N SER A 164 -0.43 3.86 -12.93
CA SER A 164 0.27 5.08 -12.52
C SER A 164 1.72 5.09 -13.01
N MET A 165 2.45 3.96 -12.85
CA MET A 165 3.84 3.84 -13.32
C MET A 165 3.94 3.93 -14.85
N ILE A 166 3.00 3.33 -15.57
CA ILE A 166 2.94 3.40 -17.04
C ILE A 166 2.67 4.83 -17.50
N ARG A 167 1.68 5.50 -16.92
CA ARG A 167 1.37 6.92 -17.23
C ARG A 167 2.55 7.83 -16.91
N ASP A 168 3.25 7.60 -15.80
CA ASP A 168 4.46 8.34 -15.43
C ASP A 168 5.57 8.20 -16.50
N ILE A 169 5.79 6.98 -17.01
CA ILE A 169 6.76 6.71 -18.08
C ILE A 169 6.39 7.45 -19.35
N VAL A 170 5.12 7.42 -19.74
CA VAL A 170 4.62 8.04 -20.97
C VAL A 170 4.67 9.57 -20.89
N ASP A 171 4.13 10.14 -19.80
CA ASP A 171 3.95 11.59 -19.67
C ASP A 171 5.28 12.33 -19.45
N HIS A 172 6.24 11.69 -18.77
CA HIS A 172 7.58 12.24 -18.60
C HIS A 172 8.58 11.81 -19.70
N GLY A 173 8.15 10.95 -20.64
CA GLY A 173 9.03 10.46 -21.72
C GLY A 173 10.24 9.68 -21.18
N LEU A 174 10.06 8.88 -20.11
CA LEU A 174 11.16 8.17 -19.48
C LEU A 174 11.64 7.01 -20.36
N ASP A 175 12.95 6.87 -20.53
CA ASP A 175 13.58 5.72 -21.19
C ASP A 175 13.58 4.51 -20.24
N ARG A 176 12.39 3.94 -20.02
CA ARG A 176 12.17 2.81 -19.12
C ARG A 176 11.33 1.75 -19.82
N ARG A 177 11.76 0.50 -19.73
CA ARG A 177 11.00 -0.65 -20.22
C ARG A 177 10.08 -1.16 -19.12
N PHE A 178 8.82 -1.43 -19.46
CA PHE A 178 7.82 -1.90 -18.52
C PHE A 178 7.02 -3.05 -19.12
N HIS A 179 7.13 -4.23 -18.53
CA HIS A 179 6.39 -5.41 -18.96
C HIS A 179 5.29 -5.71 -17.92
N LEU A 180 4.06 -5.46 -18.30
CA LEU A 180 2.87 -5.77 -17.51
C LEU A 180 2.32 -7.15 -17.91
N LEU A 181 2.29 -8.09 -16.96
CA LEU A 181 1.57 -9.34 -17.04
C LEU A 181 0.33 -9.23 -16.17
N TYR A 182 -0.82 -9.08 -16.80
CA TYR A 182 -2.06 -8.70 -16.13
C TYR A 182 -3.07 -9.84 -16.13
N GLY A 183 -3.22 -10.50 -14.96
CA GLY A 183 -4.22 -11.53 -14.70
C GLY A 183 -5.59 -10.92 -14.40
N SER A 184 -6.58 -11.26 -15.20
CA SER A 184 -8.00 -10.92 -15.00
C SER A 184 -8.87 -12.16 -15.06
N ARG A 185 -10.08 -12.10 -14.47
CA ARG A 185 -10.97 -13.26 -14.51
C ARG A 185 -11.53 -13.45 -15.90
N THR A 186 -12.13 -12.42 -16.46
CA THR A 186 -12.73 -12.41 -17.81
C THR A 186 -12.26 -11.18 -18.58
N PRO A 187 -12.40 -11.14 -19.92
CA PRO A 187 -12.07 -9.96 -20.72
C PRO A 187 -12.83 -8.69 -20.30
N ASP A 188 -14.10 -8.81 -19.91
CA ASP A 188 -14.94 -7.68 -19.49
C ASP A 188 -14.54 -7.10 -18.12
N ASP A 189 -13.67 -7.80 -17.38
CA ASP A 189 -13.22 -7.42 -16.04
C ASP A 189 -11.82 -6.75 -16.05
N VAL A 190 -11.28 -6.49 -17.24
CA VAL A 190 -9.96 -5.85 -17.43
C VAL A 190 -10.10 -4.34 -17.23
N ILE A 191 -9.56 -3.85 -16.10
CA ILE A 191 -9.51 -2.41 -15.81
C ILE A 191 -8.48 -1.75 -16.75
N PHE A 192 -8.79 -0.58 -17.30
CA PHE A 192 -7.96 0.18 -18.25
C PHE A 192 -7.67 -0.53 -19.57
N HIS A 193 -8.45 -1.53 -19.99
CA HIS A 193 -8.16 -2.39 -21.13
C HIS A 193 -7.77 -1.57 -22.38
N LYS A 194 -8.66 -0.68 -22.83
CA LYS A 194 -8.45 0.11 -24.06
C LYS A 194 -7.24 1.03 -23.96
N GLU A 195 -7.01 1.63 -22.78
CA GLU A 195 -5.90 2.56 -22.57
C GLU A 195 -4.57 1.81 -22.55
N LEU A 196 -4.50 0.66 -21.87
CA LEU A 196 -3.31 -0.20 -21.84
C LEU A 196 -2.92 -0.68 -23.24
N ASP A 197 -3.89 -1.12 -24.05
CA ASP A 197 -3.65 -1.55 -25.43
C ASP A 197 -3.16 -0.39 -26.31
N ALA A 198 -3.79 0.79 -26.18
CA ALA A 198 -3.39 1.97 -26.92
C ALA A 198 -1.97 2.43 -26.55
N ILE A 199 -1.61 2.41 -25.25
CA ILE A 199 -0.25 2.73 -24.80
C ILE A 199 0.75 1.71 -25.34
N ALA A 200 0.48 0.42 -25.22
CA ALA A 200 1.37 -0.64 -25.70
C ALA A 200 1.61 -0.56 -27.23
N ALA A 201 0.60 -0.15 -27.98
CA ALA A 201 0.72 0.03 -29.44
C ALA A 201 1.60 1.23 -29.83
N ASN A 202 1.65 2.29 -29.00
CA ASN A 202 2.34 3.54 -29.32
C ASN A 202 3.69 3.71 -28.60
N HIS A 203 3.98 2.91 -27.57
CA HIS A 203 5.20 3.03 -26.77
C HIS A 203 5.96 1.69 -26.75
N PRO A 204 6.99 1.50 -27.60
CA PRO A 204 7.70 0.20 -27.75
C PRO A 204 8.36 -0.31 -26.47
N GLY A 205 8.67 0.59 -25.54
CA GLY A 205 9.22 0.23 -24.21
C GLY A 205 8.19 -0.39 -23.26
N ILE A 206 6.88 -0.26 -23.57
CA ILE A 206 5.80 -0.77 -22.73
C ILE A 206 5.14 -1.97 -23.40
N ARG A 207 5.13 -3.11 -22.72
CA ARG A 207 4.47 -4.34 -23.18
C ARG A 207 3.39 -4.74 -22.19
N VAL A 208 2.21 -5.06 -22.72
CA VAL A 208 1.07 -5.49 -21.92
C VAL A 208 0.62 -6.87 -22.38
N HIS A 209 0.50 -7.80 -21.44
CA HIS A 209 0.01 -9.15 -21.69
C HIS A 209 -1.19 -9.40 -20.77
N HIS A 210 -2.37 -9.42 -21.35
CA HIS A 210 -3.60 -9.83 -20.66
C HIS A 210 -3.67 -11.34 -20.55
N VAL A 211 -3.84 -11.87 -19.34
CA VAL A 211 -3.95 -13.31 -19.05
C VAL A 211 -5.31 -13.57 -18.42
N MET A 212 -6.15 -14.40 -19.07
CA MET A 212 -7.52 -14.64 -18.61
C MET A 212 -7.65 -15.97 -17.89
N ALA A 213 -8.23 -15.94 -16.68
CA ALA A 213 -8.53 -17.18 -15.95
C ALA A 213 -9.75 -17.91 -16.57
N GLU A 214 -10.77 -17.13 -16.96
CA GLU A 214 -12.01 -17.61 -17.59
C GLU A 214 -12.23 -16.83 -18.90
N PRO A 215 -11.53 -17.22 -20.00
CA PRO A 215 -11.43 -16.37 -21.20
C PRO A 215 -12.73 -16.20 -21.98
N GLY A 216 -13.69 -17.12 -21.83
CA GLY A 216 -14.88 -17.14 -22.67
C GLY A 216 -14.57 -17.50 -24.15
N ASN A 217 -15.60 -17.42 -24.98
CA ASN A 217 -15.46 -17.67 -26.43
C ASN A 217 -14.79 -16.46 -27.12
N GLY A 218 -13.85 -16.75 -28.02
CA GLY A 218 -13.20 -15.72 -28.86
C GLY A 218 -11.93 -15.10 -28.27
N TRP A 219 -11.51 -15.47 -27.09
CA TRP A 219 -10.21 -15.06 -26.56
C TRP A 219 -9.07 -15.83 -27.21
N ALA A 220 -8.10 -15.13 -27.79
CA ALA A 220 -6.94 -15.71 -28.45
C ALA A 220 -5.62 -15.51 -27.68
N GLY A 221 -5.66 -14.80 -26.55
CA GLY A 221 -4.50 -14.51 -25.73
C GLY A 221 -4.18 -15.61 -24.71
N PRO A 222 -3.15 -15.37 -23.86
CA PRO A 222 -2.78 -16.29 -22.78
C PRO A 222 -3.92 -16.54 -21.79
N THR A 223 -3.97 -17.76 -21.23
CA THR A 223 -5.01 -18.19 -20.29
C THR A 223 -4.43 -18.83 -19.03
N GLY A 224 -5.22 -18.86 -17.96
CA GLY A 224 -4.87 -19.48 -16.68
C GLY A 224 -4.25 -18.49 -15.68
N LEU A 225 -3.34 -18.99 -14.86
CA LEU A 225 -2.62 -18.23 -13.84
C LEU A 225 -1.22 -17.84 -14.34
N LEU A 226 -0.62 -16.86 -13.70
CA LEU A 226 0.75 -16.39 -13.98
C LEU A 226 1.79 -17.40 -13.46
N THR A 227 1.90 -18.55 -14.11
CA THR A 227 2.88 -19.60 -13.81
C THR A 227 4.29 -19.18 -14.18
N ALA A 228 5.33 -19.78 -13.59
CA ALA A 228 6.73 -19.58 -13.92
C ALA A 228 6.98 -19.71 -15.44
N ALA A 229 6.42 -20.77 -16.07
CA ALA A 229 6.53 -20.98 -17.50
C ALA A 229 5.90 -19.83 -18.31
N LEU A 230 4.72 -19.36 -17.92
CA LEU A 230 4.04 -18.25 -18.60
C LEU A 230 4.79 -16.93 -18.39
N ILE A 231 5.24 -16.64 -17.18
CA ILE A 231 6.05 -15.45 -16.88
C ILE A 231 7.31 -15.43 -17.75
N LYS A 232 8.05 -16.56 -17.82
CA LYS A 232 9.23 -16.70 -18.66
C LYS A 232 8.92 -16.51 -20.14
N THR A 233 7.80 -17.04 -20.61
CA THR A 233 7.38 -16.93 -22.02
C THR A 233 7.04 -15.48 -22.39
N LEU A 234 6.31 -14.77 -21.53
CA LEU A 234 5.80 -13.42 -21.83
C LEU A 234 6.83 -12.33 -21.54
N ALA A 235 7.49 -12.39 -20.37
CA ALA A 235 8.45 -11.36 -19.97
C ALA A 235 9.88 -11.62 -20.47
N GLY A 236 10.21 -12.86 -20.85
CA GLY A 236 11.58 -13.28 -21.15
C GLY A 236 12.40 -13.50 -19.87
N PRO A 237 13.76 -13.48 -19.97
CA PRO A 237 14.64 -13.61 -18.82
C PRO A 237 14.42 -12.50 -17.80
N LEU A 238 14.45 -12.87 -16.51
CA LEU A 238 14.26 -11.90 -15.40
C LEU A 238 15.57 -11.41 -14.78
N ASP A 239 16.71 -11.83 -15.33
CA ASP A 239 18.03 -11.50 -14.80
C ASP A 239 18.24 -9.98 -14.69
N GLY A 240 18.57 -9.53 -13.49
CA GLY A 240 18.80 -8.12 -13.19
C GLY A 240 17.55 -7.22 -13.16
N ARG A 241 16.38 -7.73 -13.51
CA ARG A 241 15.12 -6.96 -13.53
C ARG A 241 14.48 -6.88 -12.15
N MET A 242 13.76 -5.79 -11.89
CA MET A 242 12.90 -5.67 -10.71
C MET A 242 11.50 -6.19 -11.07
N VAL A 243 10.95 -7.05 -10.22
CA VAL A 243 9.58 -7.58 -10.35
C VAL A 243 8.70 -6.95 -9.28
N TYR A 244 7.62 -6.31 -9.72
CA TYR A 244 6.57 -5.75 -8.88
C TYR A 244 5.37 -6.69 -8.90
N VAL A 245 4.73 -6.87 -7.76
CA VAL A 245 3.54 -7.73 -7.62
C VAL A 245 2.47 -6.99 -6.84
N CYS A 246 1.30 -6.84 -7.42
CA CYS A 246 0.12 -6.30 -6.74
C CYS A 246 -1.17 -6.99 -7.19
N GLY A 247 -2.04 -7.32 -6.24
CA GLY A 247 -3.29 -8.01 -6.53
C GLY A 247 -3.99 -8.56 -5.29
N PRO A 248 -4.84 -9.58 -5.44
CA PRO A 248 -5.50 -10.22 -4.31
C PRO A 248 -4.49 -10.96 -3.41
N GLN A 249 -4.82 -11.12 -2.14
CA GLN A 249 -3.96 -11.76 -1.12
C GLN A 249 -3.35 -13.09 -1.59
N ALA A 250 -4.12 -13.92 -2.29
CA ALA A 250 -3.62 -15.20 -2.78
C ALA A 250 -2.53 -15.09 -3.87
N LEU A 251 -2.40 -13.91 -4.51
CA LEU A 251 -1.37 -13.70 -5.53
C LEU A 251 0.03 -13.63 -4.92
N TYR A 252 0.20 -13.11 -3.72
CA TYR A 252 1.53 -12.86 -3.13
C TYR A 252 2.33 -14.16 -2.89
N PRO A 253 1.85 -15.14 -2.10
CA PRO A 253 2.57 -16.39 -1.92
C PRO A 253 2.69 -17.18 -3.23
N TYR A 254 1.67 -17.11 -4.09
CA TYR A 254 1.71 -17.76 -5.40
C TYR A 254 2.79 -17.16 -6.30
N ALA A 255 2.83 -15.83 -6.46
CA ALA A 255 3.84 -15.16 -7.29
C ALA A 255 5.26 -15.37 -6.74
N LEU A 256 5.42 -15.34 -5.40
CA LEU A 256 6.71 -15.62 -4.78
C LEU A 256 7.20 -17.02 -5.15
N TRP A 257 6.36 -18.04 -5.01
CA TRP A 257 6.71 -19.41 -5.39
C TRP A 257 7.06 -19.52 -6.90
N GLN A 258 6.28 -18.89 -7.81
CA GLN A 258 6.58 -18.91 -9.24
C GLN A 258 7.92 -18.22 -9.58
N LEU A 259 8.24 -17.11 -8.89
CA LEU A 259 9.49 -16.38 -9.09
C LEU A 259 10.69 -17.13 -8.50
N GLU A 260 10.52 -17.84 -7.39
CA GLU A 260 11.54 -18.73 -6.81
C GLU A 260 11.83 -19.93 -7.74
N GLU A 261 10.82 -20.51 -8.38
CA GLU A 261 11.00 -21.56 -9.41
C GLU A 261 11.84 -21.06 -10.60
N LEU A 262 11.74 -19.76 -10.93
CA LEU A 262 12.58 -19.12 -11.96
C LEU A 262 13.97 -18.71 -11.43
N GLY A 263 14.29 -18.97 -10.17
CA GLY A 263 15.54 -18.56 -9.54
C GLY A 263 15.66 -17.05 -9.32
N HIS A 264 14.53 -16.31 -9.36
CA HIS A 264 14.56 -14.87 -9.22
C HIS A 264 14.82 -14.44 -7.76
N PRO A 265 15.81 -13.58 -7.48
CA PRO A 265 16.21 -13.29 -6.10
C PRO A 265 15.19 -12.44 -5.37
N ARG A 266 14.83 -12.81 -4.13
CA ARG A 266 13.85 -12.15 -3.27
C ARG A 266 14.06 -10.63 -3.14
N ARG A 267 15.31 -10.16 -3.08
CA ARG A 267 15.63 -8.73 -3.02
C ARG A 267 15.24 -7.93 -4.25
N ARG A 268 14.91 -8.58 -5.37
CA ARG A 268 14.42 -7.96 -6.60
C ARG A 268 12.91 -8.15 -6.81
N ILE A 269 12.19 -8.48 -5.76
CA ILE A 269 10.74 -8.58 -5.77
C ILE A 269 10.17 -7.52 -4.82
N ARG A 270 9.22 -6.74 -5.32
CA ARG A 270 8.47 -5.77 -4.53
C ARG A 270 7.00 -6.18 -4.48
N PHE A 271 6.44 -6.16 -3.29
CA PHE A 271 5.02 -6.44 -3.07
C PHE A 271 4.32 -5.21 -2.53
N GLU A 272 3.10 -4.99 -2.96
CA GLU A 272 2.17 -4.10 -2.27
C GLU A 272 1.00 -4.92 -1.74
N ALA A 273 1.06 -5.26 -0.46
CA ALA A 273 0.02 -6.02 0.19
C ALA A 273 -1.20 -5.13 0.47
N ASN A 274 -2.40 -5.66 0.19
CA ASN A 274 -3.67 -4.99 0.43
C ASN A 274 -4.38 -5.62 1.64
N GLY A 275 -4.19 -5.02 2.83
CA GLY A 275 -4.81 -5.46 4.06
C GLY A 275 -4.08 -6.60 4.78
N ALA A 276 -4.64 -7.01 5.91
CA ALA A 276 -4.15 -8.14 6.69
C ALA A 276 -4.41 -9.48 5.99
N PRO A 277 -3.60 -10.52 6.23
CA PRO A 277 -3.90 -11.87 5.82
C PRO A 277 -5.33 -12.28 6.19
N ALA A 278 -6.09 -12.80 5.22
CA ALA A 278 -7.48 -13.22 5.46
C ALA A 278 -7.57 -14.46 6.38
N ASP A 279 -6.54 -15.30 6.34
CA ASP A 279 -6.43 -16.52 7.16
C ASP A 279 -5.07 -16.51 7.88
N PRO A 280 -5.01 -16.07 9.15
CA PRO A 280 -3.77 -16.02 9.89
C PRO A 280 -3.18 -17.40 10.19
N THR A 281 -3.96 -18.49 10.13
CA THR A 281 -3.49 -19.85 10.38
C THR A 281 -2.51 -20.35 9.32
N ARG A 282 -2.50 -19.71 8.15
CA ARG A 282 -1.56 -19.99 7.06
C ARG A 282 -0.24 -19.23 7.17
N GLN A 283 -0.15 -18.31 8.14
CA GLN A 283 1.10 -17.59 8.40
C GLN A 283 2.10 -18.49 9.12
N ALA A 284 3.38 -18.33 8.81
CA ALA A 284 4.42 -19.00 9.58
C ALA A 284 4.31 -18.61 11.05
N HIS A 285 4.65 -19.55 11.92
CA HIS A 285 4.64 -19.35 13.37
C HIS A 285 3.27 -19.05 14.00
N TRP A 286 2.15 -19.24 13.27
CA TRP A 286 0.85 -19.25 13.94
C TRP A 286 0.83 -20.40 14.97
N PRO A 287 0.45 -20.12 16.23
CA PRO A 287 0.46 -21.17 17.27
C PRO A 287 -0.53 -22.30 16.93
N ALA A 288 -0.04 -23.52 16.90
CA ALA A 288 -0.83 -24.69 16.49
C ALA A 288 -2.07 -24.97 17.38
N ASP A 289 -2.02 -24.50 18.64
CA ASP A 289 -3.09 -24.62 19.64
C ASP A 289 -4.02 -23.38 19.66
N ALA A 290 -3.76 -22.37 18.85
CA ALA A 290 -4.58 -21.18 18.78
C ALA A 290 -5.69 -21.35 17.72
N ASP A 291 -6.89 -21.74 18.18
CA ASP A 291 -8.08 -21.76 17.35
C ASP A 291 -8.48 -20.30 16.99
N PRO A 292 -8.50 -19.93 15.69
CA PRO A 292 -8.80 -18.58 15.22
C PRO A 292 -10.23 -18.11 15.57
N ASP A 293 -11.16 -19.05 15.75
CA ASP A 293 -12.56 -18.74 16.10
C ASP A 293 -12.80 -18.57 17.59
N SER A 294 -11.84 -19.00 18.44
CA SER A 294 -11.92 -18.79 19.88
C SER A 294 -11.76 -17.31 20.24
N GLU A 295 -12.39 -16.92 21.35
CA GLU A 295 -12.38 -15.53 21.81
C GLU A 295 -11.35 -15.29 22.92
N VAL A 296 -10.80 -14.10 22.91
CA VAL A 296 -9.93 -13.55 23.96
C VAL A 296 -10.44 -12.18 24.38
N THR A 297 -10.03 -11.73 25.56
CA THR A 297 -10.33 -10.40 26.07
C THR A 297 -9.21 -9.44 25.72
N VAL A 298 -9.53 -8.28 25.17
CA VAL A 298 -8.59 -7.18 24.88
C VAL A 298 -8.98 -5.98 25.71
N THR A 299 -8.03 -5.43 26.46
CA THR A 299 -8.17 -4.18 27.21
C THR A 299 -7.28 -3.13 26.56
N ALA A 300 -7.86 -1.97 26.20
CA ALA A 300 -7.16 -0.89 25.53
C ALA A 300 -7.84 0.45 25.79
N GLY A 301 -7.09 1.50 26.16
CA GLY A 301 -7.63 2.83 26.38
C GLY A 301 -8.76 2.88 27.42
N GLY A 302 -8.71 2.02 28.44
CA GLY A 302 -9.76 1.91 29.49
C GLY A 302 -11.01 1.12 29.08
N THR A 303 -11.05 0.58 27.84
CA THR A 303 -12.14 -0.27 27.34
C THR A 303 -11.72 -1.74 27.33
N SER A 304 -12.58 -2.63 27.79
CA SER A 304 -12.34 -4.09 27.74
C SER A 304 -13.45 -4.74 26.93
N PHE A 305 -13.05 -5.60 25.97
CA PHE A 305 -13.98 -6.26 25.05
C PHE A 305 -13.49 -7.63 24.62
N ARG A 306 -14.37 -8.45 24.04
CA ARG A 306 -14.02 -9.75 23.46
C ARG A 306 -13.88 -9.68 21.96
N THR A 307 -12.91 -10.41 21.43
CA THR A 307 -12.69 -10.56 19.99
C THR A 307 -12.15 -11.94 19.67
N ARG A 308 -12.33 -12.39 18.41
CA ARG A 308 -11.75 -13.66 17.96
C ARG A 308 -10.24 -13.53 17.75
N ARG A 309 -9.52 -14.61 18.00
CA ARG A 309 -8.06 -14.69 17.75
C ARG A 309 -7.72 -14.45 16.29
N GLY A 310 -8.51 -14.99 15.36
CA GLY A 310 -8.32 -14.82 13.92
C GLY A 310 -8.69 -13.43 13.35
N ARG A 311 -9.00 -12.46 14.22
CA ARG A 311 -9.36 -11.10 13.80
C ARG A 311 -8.23 -10.12 14.03
N PRO A 312 -7.84 -9.27 13.03
CA PRO A 312 -6.85 -8.23 13.25
C PRO A 312 -7.24 -7.28 14.39
N LEU A 313 -6.27 -6.96 15.26
CA LEU A 313 -6.49 -6.09 16.42
C LEU A 313 -7.06 -4.73 16.05
N LEU A 314 -6.58 -4.11 14.97
CA LEU A 314 -7.06 -2.79 14.53
C LEU A 314 -8.56 -2.81 14.25
N ASP A 315 -9.04 -3.83 13.53
CA ASP A 315 -10.48 -3.94 13.21
C ASP A 315 -11.32 -4.16 14.47
N ALA A 316 -10.80 -4.94 15.43
CA ALA A 316 -11.46 -5.18 16.71
C ALA A 316 -11.50 -3.91 17.58
N LEU A 317 -10.42 -3.14 17.61
CA LEU A 317 -10.33 -1.86 18.33
C LEU A 317 -11.28 -0.82 17.75
N GLU A 318 -11.30 -0.68 16.42
CA GLU A 318 -12.16 0.28 15.72
C GLU A 318 -13.65 0.04 15.98
N ASP A 319 -14.09 -1.22 16.06
CA ASP A 319 -15.48 -1.57 16.37
C ASP A 319 -15.89 -1.12 17.79
N GLN A 320 -14.94 -1.02 18.70
CA GLN A 320 -15.17 -0.54 20.08
C GLN A 320 -14.95 0.97 20.23
N GLY A 321 -14.69 1.67 19.11
CA GLY A 321 -14.43 3.10 19.12
C GLY A 321 -13.02 3.49 19.56
N VAL A 322 -12.13 2.54 19.80
CA VAL A 322 -10.72 2.75 20.07
C VAL A 322 -9.97 2.82 18.75
N ARG A 323 -9.28 3.94 18.48
CA ARG A 323 -8.79 4.26 17.14
C ARG A 323 -7.33 4.64 17.11
N PRO A 324 -6.40 3.68 17.04
CA PRO A 324 -5.04 3.97 16.62
C PRO A 324 -5.05 4.62 15.24
N GLU A 325 -4.11 5.55 14.98
CA GLU A 325 -3.93 6.04 13.61
C GLU A 325 -3.62 4.88 12.67
N ALA A 326 -4.21 4.86 11.48
CA ALA A 326 -3.97 3.80 10.51
C ALA A 326 -4.01 4.37 9.08
N ALA A 327 -3.19 3.77 8.18
CA ALA A 327 -3.19 4.12 6.77
C ALA A 327 -3.13 2.88 5.87
N CYS A 328 -2.02 2.14 5.80
CA CYS A 328 -1.83 1.03 4.87
C CYS A 328 -2.69 -0.21 5.20
N ARG A 329 -2.94 -0.50 6.47
CA ARG A 329 -3.61 -1.72 6.97
C ARG A 329 -2.94 -3.03 6.54
N SER A 330 -1.69 -2.96 6.09
CA SER A 330 -0.89 -4.10 5.62
C SER A 330 0.45 -4.25 6.36
N GLY A 331 0.62 -3.56 7.50
CA GLY A 331 1.83 -3.71 8.32
C GLY A 331 3.03 -2.86 7.87
N GLU A 332 2.91 -2.07 6.79
CA GLU A 332 4.04 -1.34 6.20
C GLU A 332 4.34 0.00 6.89
N CYS A 333 3.31 0.84 7.10
CA CYS A 333 3.53 2.25 7.45
C CYS A 333 3.82 2.51 8.94
N GLY A 334 3.52 1.58 9.83
CA GLY A 334 3.76 1.68 11.27
C GLY A 334 2.84 2.64 12.03
N LEU A 335 1.87 3.30 11.38
CA LEU A 335 0.97 4.26 12.04
C LEU A 335 0.07 3.61 13.10
N CYS A 336 -0.36 2.36 12.86
CA CYS A 336 -1.22 1.61 13.75
C CYS A 336 -0.47 0.89 14.88
N ARG A 337 0.73 1.36 15.21
CA ARG A 337 1.57 0.79 16.24
C ARG A 337 0.93 0.94 17.61
N VAL A 338 0.81 -0.17 18.34
CA VAL A 338 0.33 -0.25 19.71
C VAL A 338 1.33 -1.03 20.55
N ARG A 339 1.40 -0.77 21.85
CA ARG A 339 2.27 -1.51 22.75
C ARG A 339 1.50 -2.60 23.47
N VAL A 340 2.02 -3.82 23.47
CA VAL A 340 1.49 -4.96 24.23
C VAL A 340 2.10 -4.92 25.63
N LEU A 341 1.28 -4.58 26.63
CA LEU A 341 1.70 -4.55 28.04
C LEU A 341 1.60 -5.93 28.67
N LYS A 342 0.60 -6.73 28.25
CA LYS A 342 0.35 -8.07 28.75
C LYS A 342 -0.24 -8.95 27.65
N GLY A 343 0.12 -10.22 27.65
CA GLY A 343 -0.36 -11.23 26.71
C GLY A 343 0.55 -11.40 25.50
N THR A 344 0.05 -12.12 24.50
CA THR A 344 0.81 -12.50 23.29
C THR A 344 -0.02 -12.21 22.05
N VAL A 345 0.62 -11.66 21.03
CA VAL A 345 0.08 -11.46 19.70
C VAL A 345 0.87 -12.27 18.69
N HIS A 346 0.21 -12.75 17.64
CA HIS A 346 0.85 -13.17 16.39
C HIS A 346 0.86 -11.99 15.44
N THR A 347 2.02 -11.64 14.92
CA THR A 347 2.16 -10.57 13.92
C THR A 347 2.46 -11.21 12.57
N ALA A 348 1.71 -10.87 11.53
CA ALA A 348 1.89 -11.42 10.20
C ALA A 348 3.29 -11.10 9.63
N GLU A 349 3.81 -11.99 8.79
CA GLU A 349 5.16 -11.87 8.20
C GLU A 349 5.34 -10.62 7.35
N GLU A 350 4.26 -10.08 6.79
CA GLU A 350 4.25 -8.86 5.99
C GLU A 350 4.49 -7.59 6.83
N ALA A 351 4.44 -7.68 8.16
CA ALA A 351 4.67 -6.54 9.03
C ALA A 351 6.14 -6.08 8.98
N HIS A 352 6.35 -4.85 8.59
CA HIS A 352 7.68 -4.23 8.63
C HIS A 352 7.98 -3.66 10.02
N LEU A 353 7.96 -4.52 11.05
CA LEU A 353 8.32 -4.11 12.39
C LEU A 353 9.81 -3.76 12.45
N ARG A 354 10.12 -2.68 13.14
CA ARG A 354 11.50 -2.35 13.48
C ARG A 354 11.96 -3.25 14.62
N MET A 355 13.24 -3.62 14.64
CA MET A 355 13.82 -4.38 15.75
C MET A 355 13.57 -3.73 17.11
N SER A 356 13.62 -2.39 17.16
CA SER A 356 13.29 -1.63 18.37
C SER A 356 11.81 -1.76 18.79
N ASP A 357 10.90 -1.83 17.83
CA ASP A 357 9.47 -1.98 18.14
C ASP A 357 9.21 -3.34 18.79
N GLU A 358 9.74 -4.42 18.24
CA GLU A 358 9.66 -5.76 18.85
C GLU A 358 10.29 -5.79 20.25
N GLN A 359 11.50 -5.22 20.39
CA GLN A 359 12.22 -5.20 21.65
C GLN A 359 11.47 -4.47 22.77
N PHE A 360 10.69 -3.44 22.43
CA PHE A 360 9.91 -2.66 23.38
C PHE A 360 8.43 -3.05 23.46
N GLY A 361 8.06 -4.18 22.86
CA GLY A 361 6.73 -4.76 22.93
C GLY A 361 5.70 -4.08 22.03
N TYR A 362 6.12 -3.37 20.98
CA TYR A 362 5.21 -2.80 20.01
C TYR A 362 4.86 -3.77 18.88
N THR A 363 3.65 -3.65 18.36
CA THR A 363 3.18 -4.35 17.17
C THR A 363 2.37 -3.43 16.27
N HIS A 364 2.21 -3.81 15.00
CA HIS A 364 1.31 -3.13 14.06
C HIS A 364 -0.09 -3.76 14.16
N SER A 365 -1.01 -3.10 14.86
CA SER A 365 -2.35 -3.66 15.17
C SER A 365 -3.15 -4.09 13.93
N CYS A 366 -2.88 -3.52 12.75
CA CYS A 366 -3.57 -3.87 11.52
C CYS A 366 -3.25 -5.28 10.99
N VAL A 367 -2.12 -5.86 11.37
CA VAL A 367 -1.67 -7.21 10.97
C VAL A 367 -1.25 -8.05 12.18
N ALA A 368 -1.63 -7.64 13.38
CA ALA A 368 -1.45 -8.39 14.61
C ALA A 368 -2.76 -9.05 15.03
N TYR A 369 -2.67 -10.28 15.49
CA TYR A 369 -3.79 -11.11 15.90
C TYR A 369 -3.62 -11.51 17.36
N PRO A 370 -4.65 -11.37 18.22
CA PRO A 370 -4.54 -11.72 19.63
C PRO A 370 -4.45 -13.24 19.82
N VAL A 371 -3.42 -13.73 20.51
CA VAL A 371 -3.27 -15.16 20.84
C VAL A 371 -3.80 -15.46 22.23
N THR A 372 -3.58 -14.56 23.18
CA THR A 372 -4.08 -14.66 24.56
C THR A 372 -4.87 -13.38 24.91
N ASP A 373 -5.40 -13.33 26.13
CA ASP A 373 -5.92 -12.06 26.66
C ASP A 373 -4.82 -11.00 26.63
N LEU A 374 -5.18 -9.77 26.22
CA LEU A 374 -4.25 -8.67 25.99
C LEU A 374 -4.57 -7.45 26.85
N ASP A 375 -3.51 -6.76 27.27
CA ASP A 375 -3.56 -5.38 27.75
C ASP A 375 -2.68 -4.51 26.86
N LEU A 376 -3.24 -3.44 26.28
CA LEU A 376 -2.61 -2.61 25.27
C LEU A 376 -2.50 -1.15 25.71
N ASP A 377 -1.36 -0.54 25.43
CA ASP A 377 -1.14 0.91 25.46
C ASP A 377 -1.23 1.45 24.03
N ILE A 378 -2.07 2.50 23.82
CA ILE A 378 -2.44 3.02 22.51
C ILE A 378 -2.08 4.51 22.38
#